data_1400c2791e0879c127e41412a7459112
#
_entry.id   1400c2791e0879c127e41412a7459112
#
_cell.length_a   1.000
_cell.length_b   1.000
_cell.length_c   1.000
_cell.angle_alpha   90.00
_cell.angle_beta   90.00
_cell.angle_gamma   90.00
#
_symmetry.space_group_name_H-M   'P 1'
#
loop_
_entity.id
_entity.type
_entity.pdbx_description
1 polymer ?
#
loop_
_entity_poly.entity_id
_entity_poly.type
_entity_poly.pdbx_seq_one_letter_code
_entity_poly.pdbx_strand_id
1 'polypeptide(L)'
;SGEAVPETLGEGGETPAESTQLARDAGLVAAREISEAPAYNRWAANALDDKVGSGLDGGATPVVRWPFAVAAALLSIALFAQLAYHFRSELVRIVPATADIFDALEIDVPLSARSDLVSIEASDLQADSARGLFVLQASLHNRAAYPQAWPALELTLIDTQDAVVARRVLRAADYLPAGSDFAAFPAGAEVPVRLWIDAKGLGAAGYRLYIFYP
;
A
#
# COMPACT_ATOMS: atom_id res chain seq x y z
N SER A 1 55.51 63.60 -66.09
CA SER A 1 54.49 64.17 -65.27
C SER A 1 53.94 63.06 -64.35
N GLY A 2 54.50 63.08 -63.21
CA GLY A 2 54.09 62.23 -62.09
C GLY A 2 53.65 63.17 -60.97
N GLU A 3 52.64 62.78 -60.34
CA GLU A 3 52.15 63.46 -59.15
C GLU A 3 52.02 62.46 -58.03
N ALA A 4 52.74 62.75 -56.96
CA ALA A 4 52.84 61.96 -55.77
C ALA A 4 51.63 62.21 -54.87
N VAL A 5 51.12 61.14 -54.29
CA VAL A 5 50.12 61.12 -53.21
C VAL A 5 50.88 61.06 -51.87
N PRO A 6 50.62 61.90 -50.88
CA PRO A 6 51.14 61.66 -49.55
C PRO A 6 50.16 60.80 -48.75
N GLU A 7 50.64 59.66 -48.35
CA GLU A 7 50.08 58.88 -47.24
C GLU A 7 50.26 59.66 -45.93
N THR A 8 49.14 59.77 -45.17
CA THR A 8 49.23 60.04 -43.75
C THR A 8 48.40 58.98 -43.04
N LEU A 9 49.02 57.86 -42.75
CA LEU A 9 48.56 56.94 -41.79
C LEU A 9 48.87 57.46 -40.38
N GLY A 10 47.88 57.94 -39.71
CA GLY A 10 47.94 58.15 -38.27
C GLY A 10 47.73 56.83 -37.56
N GLU A 11 48.82 56.14 -37.30
CA GLU A 11 48.82 55.00 -36.31
C GLU A 11 48.77 55.57 -34.90
N GLY A 12 47.58 55.68 -34.38
CA GLY A 12 47.37 55.65 -32.94
C GLY A 12 47.38 54.18 -32.46
N GLY A 13 48.59 53.63 -32.42
CA GLY A 13 48.75 52.25 -31.91
C GLY A 13 48.47 52.20 -30.41
N GLU A 14 47.26 51.87 -30.05
CA GLU A 14 46.98 51.44 -28.69
C GLU A 14 47.82 50.19 -28.43
N THR A 15 48.66 50.25 -27.40
CA THR A 15 49.46 49.07 -27.02
C THR A 15 48.55 47.94 -26.54
N PRO A 16 48.90 46.64 -26.78
CA PRO A 16 48.09 45.51 -26.33
C PRO A 16 47.83 45.54 -24.84
N ALA A 17 48.64 46.25 -24.06
CA ALA A 17 48.46 46.42 -22.64
C ALA A 17 47.32 47.43 -22.31
N GLU A 18 47.21 48.50 -23.07
CA GLU A 18 46.15 49.53 -22.90
C GLU A 18 44.76 48.94 -23.29
N SER A 19 44.71 48.26 -24.42
CA SER A 19 43.47 47.63 -24.86
C SER A 19 42.98 46.54 -23.85
N THR A 20 43.91 45.80 -23.22
CA THR A 20 43.60 44.85 -22.19
C THR A 20 43.12 45.51 -20.88
N GLN A 21 43.71 46.68 -20.53
CA GLN A 21 43.24 47.42 -19.36
C GLN A 21 41.87 48.04 -19.61
N LEU A 22 41.64 48.67 -20.77
CA LEU A 22 40.33 49.19 -21.14
C LEU A 22 39.26 48.13 -21.17
N ALA A 23 39.55 46.90 -21.64
CA ALA A 23 38.63 45.78 -21.62
C ALA A 23 38.32 45.27 -20.18
N ARG A 24 39.33 45.30 -19.31
CA ARG A 24 39.14 44.97 -17.90
C ARG A 24 38.30 46.00 -17.17
N ASP A 25 38.58 47.26 -17.38
CA ASP A 25 37.86 48.40 -16.80
C ASP A 25 36.38 48.41 -17.28
N ALA A 26 36.17 48.20 -18.59
CA ALA A 26 34.82 48.03 -19.14
C ALA A 26 34.09 46.82 -18.55
N GLY A 27 34.81 45.72 -18.36
CA GLY A 27 34.25 44.52 -17.71
C GLY A 27 33.90 44.76 -16.24
N LEU A 28 34.72 45.50 -15.50
CA LEU A 28 34.46 45.88 -14.11
C LEU A 28 33.28 46.84 -14.01
N VAL A 29 33.16 47.82 -14.91
CA VAL A 29 32.01 48.76 -14.97
C VAL A 29 30.74 47.98 -15.28
N ALA A 30 30.75 47.09 -16.28
CA ALA A 30 29.61 46.26 -16.63
C ALA A 30 29.21 45.31 -15.46
N ALA A 31 30.20 44.72 -14.78
CA ALA A 31 29.94 43.88 -13.61
C ALA A 31 29.32 44.67 -12.45
N ARG A 32 29.75 45.92 -12.27
CA ARG A 32 29.20 46.80 -11.24
C ARG A 32 27.78 47.24 -11.57
N GLU A 33 27.53 47.62 -12.82
CA GLU A 33 26.18 47.97 -13.29
C GLU A 33 25.19 46.78 -13.15
N ILE A 34 25.63 45.57 -13.47
CA ILE A 34 24.83 44.36 -13.29
C ILE A 34 24.53 44.12 -11.81
N SER A 35 25.52 44.33 -10.93
CA SER A 35 25.33 44.13 -9.49
C SER A 35 24.41 45.17 -8.83
N GLU A 36 24.37 46.39 -9.39
CA GLU A 36 23.50 47.46 -8.93
C GLU A 36 22.12 47.46 -9.59
N ALA A 37 21.92 46.66 -10.66
CA ALA A 37 20.65 46.57 -11.35
C ALA A 37 19.60 45.87 -10.47
N PRO A 38 18.38 46.42 -10.37
CA PRO A 38 17.30 45.78 -9.54
C PRO A 38 17.00 44.37 -9.94
N ALA A 39 17.24 43.97 -11.18
CA ALA A 39 17.06 42.60 -11.66
C ALA A 39 18.15 41.64 -11.19
N TYR A 40 19.38 42.12 -10.97
CA TYR A 40 20.48 41.28 -10.46
C TYR A 40 20.26 40.92 -9.00
N ASN A 41 19.80 41.87 -8.18
CA ASN A 41 19.51 41.65 -6.79
C ASN A 41 18.34 40.67 -6.54
N ARG A 42 17.55 40.39 -7.58
CA ARG A 42 16.43 39.43 -7.47
C ARG A 42 16.92 37.97 -7.31
N TRP A 43 18.16 37.71 -7.74
CA TRP A 43 18.77 36.37 -7.67
C TRP A 43 19.85 36.25 -6.58
N ALA A 44 20.14 37.33 -5.86
CA ALA A 44 20.99 37.24 -4.70
C ALA A 44 20.30 36.46 -3.61
N ALA A 45 20.99 35.50 -2.99
CA ALA A 45 20.40 34.55 -2.01
C ALA A 45 19.66 35.28 -0.86
N ASN A 46 20.20 36.45 -0.42
CA ASN A 46 19.56 37.29 0.60
C ASN A 46 18.29 37.98 0.09
N ALA A 47 18.20 38.28 -1.22
CA ALA A 47 17.02 38.90 -1.80
C ALA A 47 15.88 37.87 -2.00
N LEU A 48 16.20 36.61 -2.10
CA LEU A 48 15.20 35.53 -2.08
C LEU A 48 14.63 35.33 -0.67
N ASP A 49 15.47 35.39 0.36
CA ASP A 49 15.02 35.26 1.76
C ASP A 49 14.20 36.49 2.19
N ASP A 50 14.65 37.72 1.89
CA ASP A 50 13.96 38.92 2.33
C ASP A 50 12.72 39.27 1.49
N LYS A 51 12.70 38.91 0.18
CA LYS A 51 11.58 39.30 -0.70
C LYS A 51 10.56 38.21 -0.97
N VAL A 52 10.94 36.93 -0.90
CA VAL A 52 9.95 35.88 -0.91
C VAL A 52 9.20 35.82 0.44
N GLY A 53 9.89 36.13 1.52
CA GLY A 53 9.26 36.36 2.82
C GLY A 53 8.45 37.67 2.87
N SER A 54 9.00 38.79 2.39
CA SER A 54 8.38 40.13 2.46
C SER A 54 7.44 40.46 1.30
N GLY A 55 7.55 39.77 0.18
CA GLY A 55 6.57 39.89 -0.91
C GLY A 55 5.22 39.30 -0.60
N LEU A 56 5.18 38.41 0.41
CA LEU A 56 3.93 37.94 1.04
C LEU A 56 3.50 38.82 2.24
N ASP A 57 4.43 39.69 2.73
CA ASP A 57 4.18 40.67 3.77
C ASP A 57 3.90 42.10 3.22
N GLY A 58 3.72 42.25 1.91
CA GLY A 58 3.39 43.48 1.24
C GLY A 58 2.03 44.04 1.60
N GLY A 59 1.99 44.74 2.73
CA GLY A 59 0.81 45.37 3.28
C GLY A 59 0.15 44.45 4.33
N ALA A 60 0.48 44.68 5.56
CA ALA A 60 0.07 43.94 6.74
C ALA A 60 -1.46 43.85 6.94
N THR A 61 -2.12 43.10 6.11
CA THR A 61 -3.30 42.40 6.53
C THR A 61 -2.82 41.12 7.20
N PRO A 62 -3.10 40.87 8.48
CA PRO A 62 -2.75 39.62 9.11
C PRO A 62 -3.35 38.51 8.28
N VAL A 63 -2.51 37.75 7.57
CA VAL A 63 -2.98 36.58 6.83
C VAL A 63 -3.57 35.66 7.88
N VAL A 64 -4.87 35.60 7.89
CA VAL A 64 -5.63 34.75 8.83
C VAL A 64 -5.27 33.30 8.51
N ARG A 65 -4.28 32.76 9.23
CA ARG A 65 -3.76 31.40 9.02
C ARG A 65 -4.66 30.32 9.63
N TRP A 66 -5.55 30.71 10.55
CA TRP A 66 -6.40 29.76 11.24
C TRP A 66 -7.35 28.95 10.32
N PRO A 67 -7.96 29.48 9.23
CA PRO A 67 -8.82 28.68 8.37
C PRO A 67 -8.03 27.59 7.64
N PHE A 68 -6.77 27.88 7.26
CA PHE A 68 -5.88 26.87 6.67
C PHE A 68 -5.48 25.81 7.70
N ALA A 69 -5.24 26.19 8.95
CA ALA A 69 -4.96 25.26 10.03
C ALA A 69 -6.18 24.35 10.32
N VAL A 70 -7.39 24.91 10.32
CA VAL A 70 -8.63 24.15 10.48
C VAL A 70 -8.83 23.21 9.30
N ALA A 71 -8.66 23.68 8.06
CA ALA A 71 -8.76 22.84 6.87
C ALA A 71 -7.73 21.69 6.90
N ALA A 72 -6.47 21.98 7.27
CA ALA A 72 -5.44 20.97 7.41
C ALA A 72 -5.79 19.94 8.50
N ALA A 73 -6.32 20.39 9.65
CA ALA A 73 -6.75 19.50 10.71
C ALA A 73 -7.90 18.59 10.26
N LEU A 74 -8.90 19.14 9.58
CA LEU A 74 -10.02 18.36 9.05
C LEU A 74 -9.56 17.34 8.00
N LEU A 75 -8.68 17.74 7.08
CA LEU A 75 -8.11 16.82 6.10
C LEU A 75 -7.27 15.72 6.75
N SER A 76 -6.53 16.05 7.81
CA SER A 76 -5.77 15.05 8.57
C SER A 76 -6.69 14.06 9.27
N ILE A 77 -7.76 14.53 9.92
CA ILE A 77 -8.76 13.65 10.54
C ILE A 77 -9.41 12.75 9.49
N ALA A 78 -9.81 13.30 8.34
CA ALA A 78 -10.39 12.53 7.26
C ALA A 78 -9.40 11.47 6.73
N LEU A 79 -8.12 11.82 6.58
CA LEU A 79 -7.08 10.88 6.16
C LEU A 79 -6.90 9.75 7.17
N PHE A 80 -6.83 10.05 8.47
CA PHE A 80 -6.72 9.03 9.51
C PHE A 80 -7.96 8.12 9.56
N ALA A 81 -9.16 8.68 9.39
CA ALA A 81 -10.39 7.91 9.30
C ALA A 81 -10.39 6.98 8.08
N GLN A 82 -9.92 7.45 6.92
CA GLN A 82 -9.77 6.63 5.72
C GLN A 82 -8.76 5.50 5.91
N LEU A 83 -7.61 5.78 6.54
CA LEU A 83 -6.60 4.77 6.85
C LEU A 83 -7.17 3.73 7.83
N ALA A 84 -7.85 4.16 8.89
CA ALA A 84 -8.48 3.26 9.85
C ALA A 84 -9.54 2.37 9.16
N TYR A 85 -10.37 2.94 8.29
CA TYR A 85 -11.35 2.18 7.52
C TYR A 85 -10.69 1.20 6.54
N HIS A 86 -9.63 1.61 5.86
CA HIS A 86 -8.93 0.75 4.90
C HIS A 86 -8.23 -0.42 5.58
N PHE A 87 -7.60 -0.17 6.72
CA PHE A 87 -6.86 -1.19 7.48
C PHE A 87 -7.66 -1.76 8.66
N ARG A 88 -9.00 -1.68 8.65
CA ARG A 88 -9.85 -2.06 9.79
C ARG A 88 -9.62 -3.49 10.28
N SER A 89 -9.44 -4.46 9.37
CA SER A 89 -9.18 -5.86 9.73
C SER A 89 -7.83 -6.05 10.42
N GLU A 90 -6.79 -5.35 9.93
CA GLU A 90 -5.47 -5.37 10.56
C GLU A 90 -5.47 -4.65 11.90
N LEU A 91 -6.23 -3.56 12.01
CA LEU A 91 -6.35 -2.78 13.23
C LEU A 91 -7.01 -3.61 14.34
N VAL A 92 -8.12 -4.28 14.05
CA VAL A 92 -8.80 -5.17 15.00
C VAL A 92 -7.91 -6.37 15.37
N ARG A 93 -7.11 -6.86 14.43
CA ARG A 93 -6.16 -7.95 14.69
C ARG A 93 -5.06 -7.54 15.67
N ILE A 94 -4.52 -6.32 15.56
CA ILE A 94 -3.43 -5.81 16.41
C ILE A 94 -3.98 -5.31 17.75
N VAL A 95 -5.11 -4.62 17.71
CA VAL A 95 -5.77 -4.02 18.87
C VAL A 95 -7.24 -4.47 18.91
N PRO A 96 -7.54 -5.63 19.53
CA PRO A 96 -8.91 -6.19 19.54
C PRO A 96 -9.98 -5.23 20.10
N ALA A 97 -9.61 -4.33 21.03
CA ALA A 97 -10.51 -3.33 21.58
C ALA A 97 -11.08 -2.34 20.53
N THR A 98 -10.48 -2.26 19.33
CA THR A 98 -11.02 -1.45 18.24
C THR A 98 -12.24 -2.09 17.57
N ALA A 99 -12.49 -3.37 17.79
CA ALA A 99 -13.67 -4.05 17.29
C ALA A 99 -14.96 -3.38 17.80
N ASP A 100 -15.01 -3.05 19.07
CA ASP A 100 -16.17 -2.42 19.71
C ASP A 100 -16.49 -1.04 19.08
N ILE A 101 -15.45 -0.33 18.62
CA ILE A 101 -15.61 0.98 17.95
C ILE A 101 -16.23 0.78 16.56
N PHE A 102 -15.76 -0.21 15.80
CA PHE A 102 -16.32 -0.50 14.47
C PHE A 102 -17.75 -1.02 14.57
N ASP A 103 -18.03 -1.83 15.58
CA ASP A 103 -19.37 -2.36 15.85
C ASP A 103 -20.34 -1.22 16.23
N ALA A 104 -19.91 -0.27 17.08
CA ALA A 104 -20.70 0.91 17.45
C ALA A 104 -20.98 1.86 16.25
N LEU A 105 -20.12 1.82 15.23
CA LEU A 105 -20.27 2.57 13.99
C LEU A 105 -20.98 1.77 12.88
N GLU A 106 -21.46 0.56 13.18
CA GLU A 106 -22.07 -0.37 12.22
C GLU A 106 -21.18 -0.65 11.00
N ILE A 107 -19.85 -0.66 11.21
CA ILE A 107 -18.87 -0.95 10.16
C ILE A 107 -18.49 -2.42 10.21
N ASP A 108 -18.88 -3.17 9.18
CA ASP A 108 -18.47 -4.56 9.04
C ASP A 108 -16.95 -4.68 8.89
N VAL A 109 -16.33 -5.42 9.81
CA VAL A 109 -14.91 -5.76 9.74
C VAL A 109 -14.78 -7.16 9.15
N PRO A 110 -14.22 -7.31 7.94
CA PRO A 110 -14.04 -8.62 7.34
C PRO A 110 -13.06 -9.44 8.19
N LEU A 111 -13.45 -10.67 8.48
CA LEU A 111 -12.61 -11.61 9.21
C LEU A 111 -11.35 -11.94 8.41
N SER A 112 -10.24 -12.09 9.10
CA SER A 112 -8.99 -12.54 8.49
C SER A 112 -9.16 -13.92 7.87
N ALA A 113 -8.55 -14.14 6.71
CA ALA A 113 -8.59 -15.38 5.94
C ALA A 113 -7.14 -15.87 5.70
N ARG A 114 -6.51 -16.40 6.75
CA ARG A 114 -5.11 -16.82 6.76
C ARG A 114 -5.01 -18.34 6.78
N SER A 115 -4.87 -18.95 5.59
CA SER A 115 -4.74 -20.41 5.45
C SER A 115 -3.50 -21.00 6.11
N ASP A 116 -2.43 -20.20 6.25
CA ASP A 116 -1.19 -20.57 6.94
C ASP A 116 -1.37 -20.74 8.46
N LEU A 117 -2.42 -20.17 9.03
CA LEU A 117 -2.76 -20.27 10.46
C LEU A 117 -3.92 -21.23 10.74
N VAL A 118 -4.42 -21.93 9.74
CA VAL A 118 -5.40 -22.99 9.92
C VAL A 118 -4.78 -24.32 9.51
N SER A 119 -4.84 -25.32 10.38
CA SER A 119 -4.30 -26.64 10.11
C SER A 119 -5.38 -27.73 10.18
N ILE A 120 -5.14 -28.81 9.45
CA ILE A 120 -5.84 -30.07 9.62
C ILE A 120 -4.95 -30.91 10.53
N GLU A 121 -5.37 -31.11 11.80
CA GLU A 121 -4.59 -31.86 12.79
C GLU A 121 -4.70 -33.36 12.56
N ALA A 122 -5.89 -33.82 12.16
CA ALA A 122 -6.14 -35.22 11.80
C ALA A 122 -7.14 -35.27 10.66
N SER A 123 -6.96 -36.22 9.77
CA SER A 123 -8.00 -36.57 8.78
C SER A 123 -7.99 -38.07 8.51
N ASP A 124 -9.16 -38.66 8.39
CA ASP A 124 -9.36 -40.05 8.07
C ASP A 124 -10.61 -40.23 7.19
N LEU A 125 -10.53 -41.14 6.22
CA LEU A 125 -11.63 -41.47 5.34
C LEU A 125 -11.92 -42.97 5.45
N GLN A 126 -13.04 -43.30 6.07
CA GLN A 126 -13.47 -44.69 6.30
C GLN A 126 -14.63 -45.06 5.38
N ALA A 127 -14.61 -46.28 4.87
CA ALA A 127 -15.75 -46.83 4.16
C ALA A 127 -16.78 -47.37 5.16
N ASP A 128 -17.99 -46.83 5.15
CA ASP A 128 -19.16 -47.41 5.85
C ASP A 128 -19.84 -48.40 4.91
N SER A 129 -19.43 -49.65 5.01
CA SER A 129 -19.97 -50.74 4.17
C SER A 129 -21.48 -50.96 4.37
N ALA A 130 -22.01 -50.66 5.55
CA ALA A 130 -23.43 -50.85 5.84
C ALA A 130 -24.31 -49.86 5.08
N ARG A 131 -23.81 -48.63 4.89
CA ARG A 131 -24.52 -47.58 4.14
C ARG A 131 -24.01 -47.43 2.72
N GLY A 132 -22.86 -48.00 2.40
CA GLY A 132 -22.18 -47.84 1.12
C GLY A 132 -21.72 -46.42 0.89
N LEU A 133 -21.34 -45.71 1.94
CA LEU A 133 -20.85 -44.34 1.91
C LEU A 133 -19.43 -44.29 2.46
N PHE A 134 -18.73 -43.22 2.17
CA PHE A 134 -17.50 -42.90 2.86
C PHE A 134 -17.78 -41.87 3.95
N VAL A 135 -17.11 -42.02 5.08
CA VAL A 135 -17.14 -41.04 6.19
C VAL A 135 -15.79 -40.39 6.30
N LEU A 136 -15.72 -39.10 5.97
CA LEU A 136 -14.56 -38.27 6.23
C LEU A 136 -14.67 -37.72 7.64
N GLN A 137 -13.66 -37.97 8.46
CA GLN A 137 -13.47 -37.33 9.77
C GLN A 137 -12.21 -36.49 9.70
N ALA A 138 -12.28 -35.24 10.15
CA ALA A 138 -11.13 -34.36 10.21
C ALA A 138 -11.25 -33.43 11.42
N SER A 139 -10.13 -32.93 11.92
CA SER A 139 -10.09 -31.89 12.94
C SER A 139 -9.41 -30.66 12.36
N LEU A 140 -10.12 -29.54 12.39
CA LEU A 140 -9.62 -28.24 11.96
C LEU A 140 -9.20 -27.43 13.17
N HIS A 141 -7.99 -26.87 13.13
CA HIS A 141 -7.47 -26.05 14.21
C HIS A 141 -7.13 -24.64 13.71
N ASN A 142 -7.74 -23.63 14.34
CA ASN A 142 -7.36 -22.24 14.15
C ASN A 142 -6.18 -21.91 15.08
N ARG A 143 -4.98 -21.86 14.54
CA ARG A 143 -3.74 -21.57 15.29
C ARG A 143 -3.52 -20.07 15.54
N ALA A 144 -4.40 -19.21 14.98
CA ALA A 144 -4.33 -17.78 15.23
C ALA A 144 -4.85 -17.42 16.62
N ALA A 145 -4.32 -16.35 17.22
CA ALA A 145 -4.80 -15.78 18.47
C ALA A 145 -6.05 -14.88 18.30
N TYR A 146 -6.67 -14.90 17.10
CA TYR A 146 -7.84 -14.09 16.75
C TYR A 146 -8.83 -14.92 15.92
N PRO A 147 -10.12 -14.55 15.89
CA PRO A 147 -11.11 -15.22 15.06
C PRO A 147 -10.80 -15.05 13.57
N GLN A 148 -11.04 -16.09 12.78
CA GLN A 148 -10.85 -16.09 11.33
C GLN A 148 -12.16 -16.43 10.61
N ALA A 149 -12.24 -16.13 9.32
CA ALA A 149 -13.29 -16.68 8.49
C ALA A 149 -13.19 -18.22 8.46
N TRP A 150 -14.32 -18.88 8.27
CA TRP A 150 -14.31 -20.34 8.07
C TRP A 150 -13.67 -20.66 6.72
N PRO A 151 -12.70 -21.57 6.68
CA PRO A 151 -12.05 -21.96 5.43
C PRO A 151 -12.98 -22.80 4.56
N ALA A 152 -12.69 -22.87 3.27
CA ALA A 152 -13.22 -23.91 2.41
C ALA A 152 -12.27 -25.12 2.44
N LEU A 153 -12.85 -26.31 2.34
CA LEU A 153 -12.12 -27.57 2.26
C LEU A 153 -12.23 -28.12 0.84
N GLU A 154 -11.12 -28.40 0.19
CA GLU A 154 -11.10 -29.14 -1.06
C GLU A 154 -10.81 -30.60 -0.79
N LEU A 155 -11.80 -31.46 -1.02
CA LEU A 155 -11.65 -32.90 -0.99
C LEU A 155 -11.43 -33.41 -2.40
N THR A 156 -10.32 -34.09 -2.62
CA THR A 156 -9.99 -34.78 -3.86
C THR A 156 -9.91 -36.28 -3.58
N LEU A 157 -10.70 -37.06 -4.30
CA LEU A 157 -10.63 -38.53 -4.29
C LEU A 157 -9.71 -38.99 -5.42
N ILE A 158 -8.86 -39.98 -5.12
CA ILE A 158 -7.88 -40.53 -6.05
C ILE A 158 -8.05 -42.05 -6.15
N ASP A 159 -7.70 -42.60 -7.28
CA ASP A 159 -7.66 -44.04 -7.51
C ASP A 159 -6.34 -44.68 -7.05
N THR A 160 -6.15 -45.97 -7.36
CA THR A 160 -4.92 -46.72 -7.05
C THR A 160 -3.71 -46.29 -7.86
N GLN A 161 -3.90 -45.45 -8.89
CA GLN A 161 -2.85 -44.93 -9.77
C GLN A 161 -2.58 -43.43 -9.49
N ASP A 162 -3.09 -42.89 -8.36
CA ASP A 162 -3.03 -41.47 -7.99
C ASP A 162 -3.77 -40.51 -8.95
N ALA A 163 -4.61 -41.07 -9.85
CA ALA A 163 -5.42 -40.24 -10.73
C ALA A 163 -6.66 -39.70 -9.99
N VAL A 164 -6.98 -38.42 -10.27
CA VAL A 164 -8.14 -37.77 -9.65
C VAL A 164 -9.43 -38.31 -10.25
N VAL A 165 -10.24 -38.96 -9.43
CA VAL A 165 -11.55 -39.50 -9.82
C VAL A 165 -12.71 -38.54 -9.49
N ALA A 166 -12.57 -37.75 -8.42
CA ALA A 166 -13.54 -36.73 -8.08
C ALA A 166 -12.90 -35.61 -7.25
N ARG A 167 -13.43 -34.38 -7.37
CA ARG A 167 -13.03 -33.24 -6.56
C ARG A 167 -14.26 -32.45 -6.13
N ARG A 168 -14.32 -32.07 -4.87
CA ARG A 168 -15.41 -31.30 -4.31
C ARG A 168 -14.89 -30.23 -3.36
N VAL A 169 -15.42 -29.03 -3.50
CA VAL A 169 -15.22 -27.95 -2.55
C VAL A 169 -16.36 -27.92 -1.56
N LEU A 170 -16.03 -27.92 -0.28
CA LEU A 170 -16.94 -27.93 0.86
C LEU A 170 -16.81 -26.59 1.56
N ARG A 171 -17.90 -25.88 1.71
CA ARG A 171 -17.97 -24.63 2.48
C ARG A 171 -18.33 -24.94 3.93
N ALA A 172 -18.19 -23.96 4.82
CA ALA A 172 -18.52 -24.10 6.23
C ALA A 172 -19.90 -24.74 6.47
N ALA A 173 -20.91 -24.34 5.70
CA ALA A 173 -22.26 -24.91 5.79
C ALA A 173 -22.34 -26.41 5.43
N ASP A 174 -21.38 -26.93 4.66
CA ASP A 174 -21.39 -28.33 4.24
C ASP A 174 -20.74 -29.24 5.29
N TYR A 175 -19.79 -28.73 6.10
CA TYR A 175 -19.01 -29.56 7.02
C TYR A 175 -19.23 -29.26 8.50
N LEU A 176 -19.77 -28.09 8.84
CA LEU A 176 -20.09 -27.77 10.22
C LEU A 176 -21.40 -28.43 10.65
N PRO A 177 -21.51 -28.88 11.91
CA PRO A 177 -22.77 -29.41 12.47
C PRO A 177 -23.89 -28.35 12.43
N ALA A 178 -25.12 -28.81 12.29
CA ALA A 178 -26.28 -27.92 12.35
C ALA A 178 -26.34 -27.23 13.72
N GLY A 179 -26.50 -25.88 13.69
CA GLY A 179 -26.49 -25.06 14.91
C GLY A 179 -25.12 -24.55 15.33
N SER A 180 -24.07 -24.83 14.57
CA SER A 180 -22.76 -24.16 14.76
C SER A 180 -22.84 -22.68 14.44
N ASP A 181 -21.97 -21.90 15.09
CA ASP A 181 -21.78 -20.50 14.72
C ASP A 181 -20.96 -20.39 13.42
N PHE A 182 -21.62 -19.90 12.36
CA PHE A 182 -21.01 -19.67 11.06
C PHE A 182 -20.34 -18.31 10.95
N ALA A 183 -20.49 -17.44 11.97
CA ALA A 183 -19.98 -16.08 11.90
C ALA A 183 -18.46 -16.06 11.85
N ALA A 184 -17.79 -16.83 12.71
CA ALA A 184 -16.34 -16.86 12.77
C ALA A 184 -15.80 -18.20 13.27
N PHE A 185 -14.61 -18.58 12.83
CA PHE A 185 -13.81 -19.66 13.39
C PHE A 185 -13.03 -19.12 14.60
N PRO A 186 -13.40 -19.51 15.85
CA PRO A 186 -12.84 -18.86 17.03
C PRO A 186 -11.33 -19.03 17.15
N ALA A 187 -10.69 -18.09 17.85
CA ALA A 187 -9.25 -18.12 18.11
C ALA A 187 -8.85 -19.38 18.89
N GLY A 188 -7.80 -20.06 18.44
CA GLY A 188 -7.27 -21.26 19.09
C GLY A 188 -8.25 -22.46 19.15
N ALA A 189 -9.38 -22.38 18.45
CA ALA A 189 -10.38 -23.44 18.50
C ALA A 189 -9.98 -24.64 17.63
N GLU A 190 -10.30 -25.82 18.13
CA GLU A 190 -10.27 -27.07 17.39
C GLU A 190 -11.70 -27.55 17.15
N VAL A 191 -12.06 -27.80 15.89
CA VAL A 191 -13.42 -28.17 15.51
C VAL A 191 -13.42 -29.46 14.72
N PRO A 192 -14.13 -30.50 15.22
CA PRO A 192 -14.28 -31.76 14.52
C PRO A 192 -15.24 -31.59 13.33
N VAL A 193 -14.82 -32.10 12.19
CA VAL A 193 -15.60 -32.18 10.95
C VAL A 193 -15.95 -33.63 10.68
N ARG A 194 -17.21 -33.91 10.36
CA ARG A 194 -17.66 -35.22 9.95
C ARG A 194 -18.61 -35.13 8.77
N LEU A 195 -18.26 -35.81 7.69
CA LEU A 195 -18.98 -35.74 6.41
C LEU A 195 -19.26 -37.15 5.88
N TRP A 196 -20.46 -37.35 5.36
CA TRP A 196 -20.82 -38.56 4.62
C TRP A 196 -20.75 -38.24 3.13
N ILE A 197 -19.99 -39.04 2.39
CA ILE A 197 -19.69 -38.85 0.98
C ILE A 197 -20.17 -40.05 0.20
N ASP A 198 -21.07 -39.84 -0.74
CA ASP A 198 -21.44 -40.88 -1.70
C ASP A 198 -20.41 -40.91 -2.84
N ALA A 199 -19.60 -41.93 -2.83
CA ALA A 199 -18.56 -42.13 -3.86
C ALA A 199 -18.69 -43.55 -4.46
N LYS A 200 -19.91 -44.10 -4.46
CA LYS A 200 -20.16 -45.40 -5.06
C LYS A 200 -19.77 -45.45 -6.53
N GLY A 201 -19.02 -46.45 -6.90
CA GLY A 201 -18.63 -46.68 -8.29
C GLY A 201 -17.52 -45.76 -8.82
N LEU A 202 -16.97 -44.88 -8.01
CA LEU A 202 -15.85 -44.00 -8.45
C LEU A 202 -14.49 -44.71 -8.41
N GLY A 203 -14.38 -45.89 -7.76
CA GLY A 203 -13.09 -46.59 -7.63
C GLY A 203 -12.06 -45.82 -6.81
N ALA A 204 -12.50 -44.94 -5.91
CA ALA A 204 -11.62 -44.19 -5.04
C ALA A 204 -10.86 -45.13 -4.08
N ALA A 205 -9.54 -45.01 -4.05
CA ALA A 205 -8.62 -45.74 -3.19
C ALA A 205 -7.94 -44.86 -2.14
N GLY A 206 -7.93 -43.54 -2.36
CA GLY A 206 -7.35 -42.58 -1.46
C GLY A 206 -8.01 -41.22 -1.56
N TYR A 207 -7.55 -40.30 -0.73
CA TYR A 207 -8.05 -38.93 -0.72
C TYR A 207 -6.93 -37.94 -0.41
N ARG A 208 -7.19 -36.68 -0.79
CA ARG A 208 -6.39 -35.51 -0.38
C ARG A 208 -7.36 -34.45 0.11
N LEU A 209 -7.01 -33.80 1.23
CA LEU A 209 -7.81 -32.75 1.84
C LEU A 209 -6.95 -31.50 1.99
N TYR A 210 -7.41 -30.39 1.42
CA TYR A 210 -6.73 -29.09 1.46
C TYR A 210 -7.64 -28.02 2.03
N ILE A 211 -7.02 -27.05 2.69
CA ILE A 211 -7.67 -25.83 3.20
C ILE A 211 -7.35 -24.69 2.24
N PHE A 212 -8.35 -23.90 1.90
CA PHE A 212 -8.14 -22.65 1.18
C PHE A 212 -9.24 -21.62 1.47
N TYR A 213 -8.99 -20.38 1.12
CA TYR A 213 -9.98 -19.31 1.12
C TYR A 213 -10.23 -18.90 -0.31
N PRO A 214 -11.47 -18.93 -0.81
CA PRO A 214 -11.84 -18.56 -2.18
C PRO A 214 -11.75 -17.06 -2.44
#